data_37b95455c8346d002a44919f752a042e
#
_entry.id   37b95455c8346d002a44919f752a042e
#
_cell.length_a   1.000
_cell.length_b   1.000
_cell.length_c   1.000
_cell.angle_alpha   90.00
_cell.angle_beta   90.00
_cell.angle_gamma   90.00
#
_symmetry.space_group_name_H-M   'P 1'
#
loop_
_entity.id
_entity.type
_entity.pdbx_description
1 polymer ?
#
loop_
_entity_poly.entity_id
_entity_poly.type
_entity_poly.pdbx_seq_one_letter_code
_entity_poly.pdbx_strand_id
1 'polypeptide(L)'
;MQLQLICSDNIKQVLEELFTSRGISIDDNAQICLVQRGEELPITKVGIVFDITNLNTLLELLNRLASPSDHDNRSIVGKADDERYELIPYHKINCFEGRGNFVYCITETGEFRTKEKLYELENKLPVNRFFRVSKSYIVNISNVKEIIPWFGGRLILRFNNCSIEVEVSRNQVKAFKKFLDM
;
A
#
# COMPACT_ATOMS: atom_id res chain seq x y z
N MET A 1 11.54 -8.16 9.45
CA MET A 1 12.46 -7.00 9.67
C MET A 1 13.33 -7.30 10.85
N GLN A 2 14.66 -7.02 10.76
CA GLN A 2 15.60 -7.21 11.87
C GLN A 2 15.97 -5.87 12.48
N LEU A 3 15.94 -5.77 13.81
CA LEU A 3 16.25 -4.56 14.56
C LEU A 3 17.13 -4.91 15.76
N GLN A 4 18.02 -4.01 16.16
CA GLN A 4 18.68 -4.07 17.45
C GLN A 4 17.84 -3.30 18.48
N LEU A 5 17.68 -3.84 19.68
CA LEU A 5 16.98 -3.17 20.78
C LEU A 5 17.99 -2.71 21.84
N ILE A 6 18.01 -1.41 22.11
CA ILE A 6 18.84 -0.79 23.14
C ILE A 6 17.91 -0.09 24.12
N CYS A 7 17.76 -0.69 25.28
CA CYS A 7 16.89 -0.19 26.35
C CYS A 7 17.34 -0.75 27.70
N SER A 8 16.76 -0.23 28.78
CA SER A 8 17.01 -0.70 30.14
C SER A 8 16.57 -2.16 30.33
N ASP A 9 17.31 -2.92 31.12
CA ASP A 9 17.11 -4.36 31.33
C ASP A 9 15.71 -4.74 31.85
N ASN A 10 15.09 -3.86 32.62
CA ASN A 10 13.78 -4.09 33.24
C ASN A 10 12.62 -4.16 32.24
N ILE A 11 12.78 -3.63 31.02
CA ILE A 11 11.75 -3.64 29.97
C ILE A 11 12.16 -4.45 28.74
N LYS A 12 13.44 -4.85 28.66
CA LYS A 12 14.01 -5.48 27.47
C LYS A 12 13.26 -6.74 27.08
N GLN A 13 13.08 -7.66 28.03
CA GLN A 13 12.39 -8.92 27.77
C GLN A 13 10.95 -8.72 27.27
N VAL A 14 10.21 -7.80 27.90
CA VAL A 14 8.82 -7.50 27.51
C VAL A 14 8.74 -6.94 26.08
N LEU A 15 9.70 -6.05 25.71
CA LEU A 15 9.75 -5.48 24.38
C LEU A 15 10.17 -6.52 23.35
N GLU A 16 11.12 -7.41 23.66
CA GLU A 16 11.54 -8.49 22.75
C GLU A 16 10.37 -9.46 22.46
N GLU A 17 9.62 -9.86 23.47
CA GLU A 17 8.42 -10.70 23.30
C GLU A 17 7.36 -9.97 22.45
N LEU A 18 7.12 -8.69 22.73
CA LEU A 18 6.15 -7.86 22.02
C LEU A 18 6.52 -7.71 20.53
N PHE A 19 7.79 -7.46 20.21
CA PHE A 19 8.25 -7.31 18.83
C PHE A 19 8.25 -8.65 18.10
N THR A 20 8.70 -9.72 18.75
CA THR A 20 8.71 -11.07 18.18
C THR A 20 7.29 -11.54 17.84
N SER A 21 6.31 -11.28 18.69
CA SER A 21 4.89 -11.61 18.43
C SER A 21 4.33 -10.92 17.19
N ARG A 22 4.99 -9.86 16.70
CA ARG A 22 4.62 -9.08 15.51
C ARG A 22 5.52 -9.33 14.30
N GLY A 23 6.33 -10.39 14.34
CA GLY A 23 7.20 -10.78 13.23
C GLY A 23 8.44 -9.87 13.08
N ILE A 24 8.82 -9.13 14.12
CA ILE A 24 10.04 -8.33 14.17
C ILE A 24 11.09 -9.14 14.95
N SER A 25 12.20 -9.48 14.29
CA SER A 25 13.31 -10.21 14.92
C SER A 25 14.27 -9.22 15.57
N ILE A 26 14.68 -9.48 16.78
CA ILE A 26 15.74 -8.72 17.46
C ILE A 26 17.08 -9.39 17.14
N ASP A 27 18.05 -8.59 16.68
CA ASP A 27 19.39 -9.03 16.29
C ASP A 27 20.40 -7.92 16.61
N ASP A 28 21.37 -8.21 17.45
CA ASP A 28 22.38 -7.25 17.90
C ASP A 28 23.26 -6.73 16.73
N ASN A 29 23.30 -7.44 15.61
CA ASN A 29 24.03 -7.04 14.42
C ASN A 29 23.20 -6.22 13.43
N ALA A 30 21.93 -5.98 13.70
CA ALA A 30 21.07 -5.21 12.80
C ALA A 30 21.58 -3.78 12.60
N GLN A 31 21.39 -3.25 11.39
CA GLN A 31 21.80 -1.89 11.02
C GLN A 31 20.90 -0.80 11.61
N ILE A 32 19.66 -1.16 11.93
CA ILE A 32 18.67 -0.25 12.51
C ILE A 32 18.50 -0.59 13.98
N CYS A 33 18.62 0.44 14.84
CA CYS A 33 18.44 0.31 16.27
C CYS A 33 17.17 0.99 16.75
N LEU A 34 16.46 0.36 17.67
CA LEU A 34 15.48 1.01 18.54
C LEU A 34 16.15 1.37 19.85
N VAL A 35 16.24 2.66 20.14
CA VAL A 35 16.98 3.16 21.30
C VAL A 35 16.00 3.84 22.24
N GLN A 36 15.92 3.36 23.49
CA GLN A 36 15.12 4.03 24.52
C GLN A 36 15.73 5.40 24.81
N ARG A 37 14.90 6.41 25.02
CA ARG A 37 15.35 7.74 25.39
C ARG A 37 16.18 7.68 26.68
N GLY A 38 17.40 8.18 26.62
CA GLY A 38 18.39 8.15 27.71
C GLY A 38 19.49 7.12 27.52
N GLU A 39 19.35 6.19 26.56
CA GLU A 39 20.41 5.26 26.18
C GLU A 39 21.25 5.82 25.01
N GLU A 40 22.48 5.34 24.87
CA GLU A 40 23.41 5.80 23.84
C GLU A 40 23.15 5.13 22.50
N LEU A 41 23.05 5.95 21.45
CA LEU A 41 22.95 5.48 20.05
C LEU A 41 24.35 5.15 19.51
N PRO A 42 24.59 3.93 18.99
CA PRO A 42 25.84 3.58 18.32
C PRO A 42 26.11 4.49 17.10
N ILE A 43 27.29 5.08 17.01
CA ILE A 43 27.66 6.07 15.96
C ILE A 43 27.57 5.48 14.54
N THR A 44 27.68 4.17 14.39
CA THR A 44 27.72 3.47 13.09
C THR A 44 26.35 2.97 12.62
N LYS A 45 25.28 3.18 13.38
CA LYS A 45 23.95 2.63 13.09
C LYS A 45 22.90 3.73 12.99
N VAL A 46 21.83 3.43 12.26
CA VAL A 46 20.65 4.29 12.20
C VAL A 46 19.73 3.96 13.36
N GLY A 47 19.42 4.95 14.21
CA GLY A 47 18.59 4.75 15.41
C GLY A 47 17.25 5.44 15.35
N ILE A 48 16.22 4.75 15.81
CA ILE A 48 14.92 5.34 16.11
C ILE A 48 14.83 5.45 17.63
N VAL A 49 14.82 6.68 18.13
CA VAL A 49 14.67 6.93 19.58
C VAL A 49 13.22 6.83 19.97
N PHE A 50 12.90 6.05 20.99
CA PHE A 50 11.55 5.90 21.52
C PHE A 50 11.47 6.20 23.01
N ASP A 51 10.28 6.54 23.44
CA ASP A 51 9.91 6.66 24.85
C ASP A 51 8.79 5.64 25.15
N ILE A 52 8.76 5.09 26.34
CA ILE A 52 7.74 4.12 26.77
C ILE A 52 6.32 4.71 26.63
N THR A 53 6.19 6.01 26.82
CA THR A 53 4.91 6.73 26.66
C THR A 53 4.40 6.73 25.21
N ASN A 54 5.30 6.58 24.23
CA ASN A 54 4.99 6.59 22.78
C ASN A 54 5.08 5.21 22.14
N LEU A 55 5.08 4.14 22.93
CA LEU A 55 5.27 2.78 22.44
C LEU A 55 4.23 2.37 21.39
N ASN A 56 2.96 2.78 21.55
CA ASN A 56 1.91 2.48 20.57
C ASN A 56 2.21 3.13 19.20
N THR A 57 2.64 4.38 19.19
CA THR A 57 3.03 5.08 17.96
C THR A 57 4.26 4.43 17.29
N LEU A 58 5.24 4.00 18.10
CA LEU A 58 6.38 3.24 17.60
C LEU A 58 5.95 1.93 16.98
N LEU A 59 5.06 1.18 17.61
CA LEU A 59 4.55 -0.09 17.08
C LEU A 59 3.80 0.09 15.77
N GLU A 60 3.01 1.15 15.62
CA GLU A 60 2.35 1.49 14.35
C GLU A 60 3.37 1.81 13.26
N LEU A 61 4.40 2.58 13.58
CA LEU A 61 5.48 2.89 12.65
C LEU A 61 6.23 1.63 12.22
N LEU A 62 6.61 0.78 13.17
CA LEU A 62 7.31 -0.47 12.89
C LEU A 62 6.47 -1.44 12.05
N ASN A 63 5.18 -1.55 12.33
CA ASN A 63 4.26 -2.32 11.51
C ASN A 63 4.24 -1.83 10.06
N ARG A 64 4.22 -0.51 9.83
CA ARG A 64 4.30 0.09 8.49
C ARG A 64 5.63 -0.20 7.80
N LEU A 65 6.74 -0.22 8.53
CA LEU A 65 8.07 -0.49 8.00
C LEU A 65 8.32 -1.98 7.76
N ALA A 66 7.80 -2.85 8.63
CA ALA A 66 8.01 -4.30 8.57
C ALA A 66 7.28 -4.96 7.39
N SER A 67 6.21 -4.36 6.92
CA SER A 67 5.42 -4.87 5.81
C SER A 67 5.12 -3.76 4.79
N PRO A 68 6.10 -3.39 3.96
CA PRO A 68 5.90 -2.34 2.94
C PRO A 68 4.81 -2.69 1.92
N SER A 69 4.45 -3.98 1.80
CA SER A 69 3.53 -4.49 0.78
C SER A 69 2.15 -4.92 1.28
N ASP A 70 1.90 -5.05 2.62
CA ASP A 70 0.69 -5.75 3.09
C ASP A 70 -0.23 -4.95 4.02
N HIS A 71 0.07 -3.69 4.36
CA HIS A 71 -0.71 -2.96 5.37
C HIS A 71 -1.86 -2.11 4.84
N ASP A 72 -2.32 -2.35 3.66
CA ASP A 72 -3.66 -1.93 3.29
C ASP A 72 -4.63 -3.12 3.40
N ASN A 73 -4.91 -3.58 4.63
CA ASN A 73 -5.96 -4.57 4.91
C ASN A 73 -7.37 -4.06 4.56
N ARG A 74 -7.44 -2.88 3.92
CA ARG A 74 -8.71 -2.36 3.42
C ARG A 74 -9.16 -3.19 2.23
N SER A 75 -10.45 -3.46 2.24
CA SER A 75 -11.11 -4.22 1.20
C SER A 75 -12.32 -3.45 0.68
N ILE A 76 -12.73 -3.76 -0.52
CA ILE A 76 -14.02 -3.35 -1.07
C ILE A 76 -14.93 -4.56 -1.18
N VAL A 77 -16.22 -4.34 -1.04
CA VAL A 77 -17.22 -5.38 -1.32
C VAL A 77 -17.54 -5.34 -2.80
N GLY A 78 -17.24 -6.42 -3.48
CA GLY A 78 -17.63 -6.65 -4.88
C GLY A 78 -18.75 -7.68 -4.99
N LYS A 79 -19.67 -7.48 -5.92
CA LYS A 79 -20.70 -8.46 -6.27
C LYS A 79 -20.28 -9.17 -7.55
N ALA A 80 -20.14 -10.50 -7.50
CA ALA A 80 -19.90 -11.35 -8.66
C ALA A 80 -21.19 -11.54 -9.49
N ASP A 81 -21.06 -12.06 -10.71
CA ASP A 81 -22.19 -12.28 -11.62
C ASP A 81 -23.21 -13.29 -11.08
N ASP A 82 -22.78 -14.25 -10.25
CA ASP A 82 -23.61 -15.25 -9.57
C ASP A 82 -24.25 -14.74 -8.26
N GLU A 83 -24.31 -13.44 -8.09
CA GLU A 83 -24.87 -12.73 -6.93
C GLU A 83 -24.10 -12.86 -5.61
N ARG A 84 -23.00 -13.60 -5.55
CA ARG A 84 -22.13 -13.66 -4.37
C ARG A 84 -21.43 -12.33 -4.12
N TYR A 85 -21.20 -12.03 -2.85
CA TYR A 85 -20.39 -10.89 -2.42
C TYR A 85 -19.02 -11.36 -1.96
N GLU A 86 -17.98 -10.67 -2.44
CA GLU A 86 -16.61 -10.93 -2.03
C GLU A 86 -15.98 -9.70 -1.38
N LEU A 87 -15.15 -9.94 -0.37
CA LEU A 87 -14.25 -8.93 0.19
C LEU A 87 -12.95 -8.96 -0.62
N ILE A 88 -12.74 -7.92 -1.42
CA ILE A 88 -11.61 -7.81 -2.34
C ILE A 88 -10.56 -6.89 -1.71
N PRO A 89 -9.42 -7.42 -1.26
CA PRO A 89 -8.33 -6.61 -0.73
C PRO A 89 -7.78 -5.65 -1.79
N TYR A 90 -7.44 -4.43 -1.38
CA TYR A 90 -6.96 -3.39 -2.32
C TYR A 90 -5.72 -3.82 -3.12
N HIS A 91 -4.84 -4.64 -2.55
CA HIS A 91 -3.65 -5.12 -3.26
C HIS A 91 -3.96 -6.07 -4.43
N LYS A 92 -5.14 -6.73 -4.43
CA LYS A 92 -5.59 -7.61 -5.53
C LYS A 92 -6.28 -6.86 -6.66
N ILE A 93 -6.61 -5.59 -6.47
CA ILE A 93 -7.32 -4.79 -7.46
C ILE A 93 -6.34 -4.22 -8.47
N ASN A 94 -6.58 -4.45 -9.76
CA ASN A 94 -5.82 -3.83 -10.86
C ASN A 94 -6.39 -2.44 -11.18
N CYS A 95 -7.70 -2.35 -11.36
CA CYS A 95 -8.36 -1.09 -11.64
C CYS A 95 -9.87 -1.14 -11.32
N PHE A 96 -10.47 0.03 -11.30
CA PHE A 96 -11.93 0.21 -11.34
C PHE A 96 -12.31 0.79 -12.69
N GLU A 97 -13.35 0.23 -13.30
CA GLU A 97 -13.88 0.65 -14.58
C GLU A 97 -15.34 1.09 -14.45
N GLY A 98 -15.65 2.28 -14.94
CA GLY A 98 -17.02 2.77 -15.08
C GLY A 98 -17.62 2.33 -16.41
N ARG A 99 -18.64 1.49 -16.37
CA ARG A 99 -19.41 1.03 -17.54
C ARG A 99 -20.87 1.45 -17.36
N GLY A 100 -21.30 2.48 -18.07
CA GLY A 100 -22.65 3.03 -17.93
C GLY A 100 -22.92 3.51 -16.50
N ASN A 101 -23.92 2.92 -15.85
CA ASN A 101 -24.32 3.26 -14.48
C ASN A 101 -23.60 2.46 -13.40
N PHE A 102 -22.73 1.54 -13.76
CA PHE A 102 -22.06 0.63 -12.85
C PHE A 102 -20.56 0.85 -12.83
N VAL A 103 -19.93 0.46 -11.73
CA VAL A 103 -18.48 0.42 -11.57
C VAL A 103 -18.07 -1.01 -11.27
N TYR A 104 -17.08 -1.49 -11.99
CA TYR A 104 -16.50 -2.81 -11.84
C TYR A 104 -15.11 -2.72 -11.26
N CYS A 105 -14.85 -3.52 -10.26
CA CYS A 105 -13.54 -3.77 -9.70
C CYS A 105 -12.91 -4.92 -10.49
N ILE A 106 -11.77 -4.69 -11.13
CA ILE A 106 -11.08 -5.67 -11.97
C ILE A 106 -9.87 -6.18 -11.22
N THR A 107 -9.80 -7.51 -11.07
CA THR A 107 -8.74 -8.24 -10.42
C THR A 107 -8.11 -9.24 -11.37
N GLU A 108 -7.12 -9.99 -10.92
CA GLU A 108 -6.57 -11.14 -11.66
C GLU A 108 -7.60 -12.27 -11.81
N THR A 109 -8.48 -12.46 -10.83
CA THR A 109 -9.42 -13.59 -10.75
C THR A 109 -10.78 -13.30 -11.37
N GLY A 110 -11.08 -12.05 -11.70
CA GLY A 110 -12.39 -11.69 -12.29
C GLY A 110 -12.77 -10.23 -12.11
N GLU A 111 -14.00 -9.95 -12.51
CA GLU A 111 -14.65 -8.65 -12.41
C GLU A 111 -15.77 -8.70 -11.38
N PHE A 112 -15.85 -7.68 -10.55
CA PHE A 112 -16.84 -7.59 -9.48
C PHE A 112 -17.52 -6.23 -9.52
N ARG A 113 -18.82 -6.21 -9.53
CA ARG A 113 -19.56 -4.95 -9.50
C ARG A 113 -19.48 -4.32 -8.11
N THR A 114 -19.13 -3.04 -8.03
CA THR A 114 -19.11 -2.28 -6.78
C THR A 114 -20.39 -1.47 -6.60
N LYS A 115 -20.70 -1.12 -5.36
CA LYS A 115 -21.81 -0.23 -5.03
C LYS A 115 -21.43 1.23 -5.30
N GLU A 116 -20.19 1.58 -5.03
CA GLU A 116 -19.68 2.94 -5.11
C GLU A 116 -19.49 3.40 -6.56
N LYS A 117 -19.68 4.68 -6.80
CA LYS A 117 -19.32 5.35 -8.06
C LYS A 117 -17.83 5.70 -8.09
N LEU A 118 -17.26 5.93 -9.28
CA LEU A 118 -15.84 6.27 -9.41
C LEU A 118 -15.42 7.50 -8.59
N TYR A 119 -16.29 8.53 -8.48
CA TYR A 119 -15.97 9.73 -7.70
C TYR A 119 -15.97 9.46 -6.18
N GLU A 120 -16.79 8.51 -5.71
CA GLU A 120 -16.80 8.08 -4.30
C GLU A 120 -15.56 7.26 -3.99
N LEU A 121 -15.17 6.36 -4.91
CA LEU A 121 -13.95 5.56 -4.81
C LEU A 121 -12.70 6.47 -4.81
N GLU A 122 -12.64 7.49 -5.66
CA GLU A 122 -11.54 8.44 -5.71
C GLU A 122 -11.29 9.13 -4.36
N ASN A 123 -12.35 9.43 -3.61
CA ASN A 123 -12.26 10.02 -2.27
C ASN A 123 -11.94 9.00 -1.16
N LYS A 124 -12.28 7.72 -1.37
CA LYS A 124 -12.14 6.64 -0.37
C LYS A 124 -10.81 5.89 -0.47
N LEU A 125 -10.30 5.75 -1.69
CA LEU A 125 -9.11 4.95 -1.96
C LEU A 125 -7.82 5.68 -1.53
N PRO A 126 -6.77 4.94 -1.14
CA PRO A 126 -5.49 5.55 -0.78
C PRO A 126 -4.86 6.27 -1.98
N VAL A 127 -4.64 7.56 -1.80
CA VAL A 127 -4.11 8.46 -2.85
C VAL A 127 -2.67 8.13 -3.27
N ASN A 128 -1.91 7.41 -2.46
CA ASN A 128 -0.56 6.95 -2.79
C ASN A 128 -0.53 5.64 -3.61
N ARG A 129 -1.67 5.00 -3.80
CA ARG A 129 -1.79 3.71 -4.49
C ARG A 129 -2.72 3.76 -5.69
N PHE A 130 -3.79 4.52 -5.59
CA PHE A 130 -4.81 4.60 -6.64
C PHE A 130 -4.79 5.97 -7.30
N PHE A 131 -4.84 5.96 -8.63
CA PHE A 131 -4.86 7.19 -9.42
C PHE A 131 -5.96 7.14 -10.48
N ARG A 132 -6.72 8.23 -10.61
CA ARG A 132 -7.73 8.36 -11.65
C ARG A 132 -7.11 8.77 -12.97
N VAL A 133 -6.98 7.83 -13.89
CA VAL A 133 -6.30 8.03 -15.18
C VAL A 133 -7.22 8.55 -16.28
N SER A 134 -8.55 8.42 -16.11
CA SER A 134 -9.55 8.91 -17.07
C SER A 134 -10.93 9.11 -16.41
N LYS A 135 -11.90 9.54 -17.22
CA LYS A 135 -13.31 9.61 -16.75
C LYS A 135 -13.85 8.24 -16.33
N SER A 136 -13.35 7.16 -16.93
CA SER A 136 -13.87 5.81 -16.75
C SER A 136 -12.97 4.89 -15.93
N TYR A 137 -11.73 5.29 -15.59
CA TYR A 137 -10.79 4.41 -14.91
C TYR A 137 -10.08 5.03 -13.72
N ILE A 138 -10.02 4.26 -12.61
CA ILE A 138 -9.08 4.44 -11.51
C ILE A 138 -8.17 3.21 -11.50
N VAL A 139 -6.86 3.40 -11.46
CA VAL A 139 -5.89 2.30 -11.50
C VAL A 139 -5.12 2.16 -10.19
N ASN A 140 -4.79 0.93 -9.83
CA ASN A 140 -3.85 0.62 -8.77
C ASN A 140 -2.44 0.60 -9.35
N ILE A 141 -1.64 1.59 -9.00
CA ILE A 141 -0.28 1.76 -9.54
C ILE A 141 0.64 0.61 -9.13
N SER A 142 0.45 0.04 -7.94
CA SER A 142 1.28 -1.07 -7.46
C SER A 142 1.17 -2.33 -8.33
N ASN A 143 0.09 -2.47 -9.12
CA ASN A 143 -0.16 -3.61 -9.99
C ASN A 143 0.13 -3.30 -11.47
N VAL A 144 0.54 -2.06 -11.80
CA VAL A 144 0.96 -1.71 -13.16
C VAL A 144 2.31 -2.35 -13.47
N LYS A 145 2.38 -3.10 -14.56
CA LYS A 145 3.59 -3.76 -15.07
C LYS A 145 4.34 -2.88 -16.07
N GLU A 146 3.61 -2.27 -16.99
CA GLU A 146 4.18 -1.50 -18.11
C GLU A 146 3.42 -0.20 -18.33
N ILE A 147 4.15 0.85 -18.67
CA ILE A 147 3.62 2.15 -19.08
C ILE A 147 4.15 2.44 -20.47
N ILE A 148 3.26 2.40 -21.47
CA ILE A 148 3.62 2.47 -22.87
C ILE A 148 3.19 3.82 -23.42
N PRO A 149 4.11 4.63 -24.00
CA PRO A 149 3.72 5.82 -24.74
C PRO A 149 2.80 5.48 -25.92
N TRP A 150 1.73 6.26 -26.08
CA TRP A 150 0.73 6.03 -27.11
C TRP A 150 0.44 7.29 -27.93
N PHE A 151 -0.21 7.09 -29.08
CA PHE A 151 -0.53 8.17 -30.02
C PHE A 151 -1.27 9.34 -29.35
N GLY A 152 -0.95 10.56 -29.81
CA GLY A 152 -1.61 11.77 -29.33
C GLY A 152 -1.28 12.14 -27.88
N GLY A 153 -0.11 11.73 -27.38
CA GLY A 153 0.36 12.09 -26.04
C GLY A 153 -0.38 11.37 -24.92
N ARG A 154 -0.93 10.20 -25.17
CA ARG A 154 -1.56 9.30 -24.19
C ARG A 154 -0.57 8.27 -23.69
N LEU A 155 -0.95 7.49 -22.67
CA LEU A 155 -0.20 6.33 -22.18
C LEU A 155 -1.15 5.14 -22.10
N ILE A 156 -0.63 3.94 -22.34
CA ILE A 156 -1.33 2.68 -22.07
C ILE A 156 -0.67 2.01 -20.88
N LEU A 157 -1.48 1.54 -19.96
CA LEU A 157 -1.06 0.80 -18.77
C LEU A 157 -1.41 -0.66 -18.95
N ARG A 158 -0.43 -1.55 -18.70
CA ARG A 158 -0.62 -3.00 -18.62
C ARG A 158 -0.39 -3.46 -17.19
N PHE A 159 -1.09 -4.50 -16.79
CA PHE A 159 -1.04 -5.04 -15.43
C PHE A 159 -0.39 -6.42 -15.42
N ASN A 160 0.09 -6.81 -14.24
CA ASN A 160 0.50 -8.19 -14.00
C ASN A 160 -0.73 -9.10 -14.06
N ASN A 161 -0.58 -10.28 -14.69
CA ASN A 161 -1.59 -11.35 -14.70
C ASN A 161 -3.01 -10.91 -15.11
N CYS A 162 -3.13 -9.84 -15.91
CA CYS A 162 -4.41 -9.35 -16.42
C CYS A 162 -4.23 -8.83 -17.83
N SER A 163 -5.12 -9.22 -18.74
CA SER A 163 -5.07 -8.83 -20.16
C SER A 163 -5.64 -7.44 -20.44
N ILE A 164 -6.20 -6.77 -19.43
CA ILE A 164 -6.76 -5.43 -19.62
C ILE A 164 -5.67 -4.41 -19.90
N GLU A 165 -5.93 -3.54 -20.87
CA GLU A 165 -5.14 -2.35 -21.13
C GLU A 165 -5.95 -1.11 -20.78
N VAL A 166 -5.37 -0.21 -20.00
CA VAL A 166 -6.05 1.03 -19.58
C VAL A 166 -5.35 2.24 -20.11
N GLU A 167 -6.11 3.10 -20.80
CA GLU A 167 -5.60 4.35 -21.35
C GLU A 167 -5.59 5.47 -20.29
N VAL A 168 -4.44 6.11 -20.12
CA VAL A 168 -4.32 7.38 -19.41
C VAL A 168 -4.68 8.50 -20.38
N SER A 169 -5.76 9.22 -20.09
CA SER A 169 -6.23 10.33 -20.94
C SER A 169 -5.21 11.45 -20.99
N ARG A 170 -5.12 12.18 -22.12
CA ARG A 170 -4.17 13.29 -22.34
C ARG A 170 -4.15 14.29 -21.17
N ASN A 171 -5.32 14.62 -20.64
CA ASN A 171 -5.45 15.59 -19.55
C ASN A 171 -4.85 15.07 -18.24
N GLN A 172 -4.77 13.76 -18.04
CA GLN A 172 -4.22 13.13 -16.84
C GLN A 172 -2.74 12.76 -16.95
N VAL A 173 -2.15 12.71 -18.15
CA VAL A 173 -0.76 12.28 -18.34
C VAL A 173 0.23 13.12 -17.53
N LYS A 174 0.08 14.45 -17.50
CA LYS A 174 0.98 15.32 -16.73
C LYS A 174 0.88 15.05 -15.21
N ALA A 175 -0.33 14.91 -14.69
CA ALA A 175 -0.57 14.61 -13.27
C ALA A 175 -0.11 13.19 -12.92
N PHE A 176 -0.35 12.23 -13.82
CA PHE A 176 0.07 10.85 -13.66
C PHE A 176 1.60 10.71 -13.62
N LYS A 177 2.34 11.37 -14.52
CA LYS A 177 3.80 11.39 -14.49
C LYS A 177 4.35 12.01 -13.20
N LYS A 178 3.77 13.13 -12.76
CA LYS A 178 4.13 13.75 -11.47
C LYS A 178 3.87 12.81 -10.30
N PHE A 179 2.78 12.05 -10.34
CA PHE A 179 2.45 11.08 -9.30
C PHE A 179 3.48 9.95 -9.20
N LEU A 180 4.14 9.60 -10.31
CA LEU A 180 5.18 8.56 -10.41
C LEU A 180 6.60 9.11 -10.31
N ASP A 181 6.78 10.41 -10.06
CA ASP A 181 8.08 11.10 -10.06
C ASP A 181 8.87 10.92 -11.39
N MET A 182 8.17 10.90 -12.54
CA MET A 182 8.70 10.73 -13.90
C MET A 182 8.87 12.06 -14.63
#